data_54e00d4fa34c689113dc66db1be06662
#
_entry.id   54e00d4fa34c689113dc66db1be06662
#
_cell.length_a   1.000
_cell.length_b   1.000
_cell.length_c   1.000
_cell.angle_alpha   90.00
_cell.angle_beta   90.00
_cell.angle_gamma   90.00
#
_symmetry.space_group_name_H-M   'P 1'
#
loop_
_entity.id
_entity.type
_entity.pdbx_description
1 polymer ?
#
loop_
_entity_poly.entity_id
_entity_poly.type
_entity_poly.pdbx_seq_one_letter_code
_entity_poly.pdbx_strand_id
1 'polypeptide(L)'
;MLILHAPVSGEEDAAAVPVETDVAVELGHIARMTLRAYVTAYGAVEAEPAQGGKPPASAWVAAPLAGLVAEARCEEGQRVQRGQALFSLDHRLADMQVEKARLAVVLAERNLRRKRSLSPDDNISPKLLDEAEHLWETARQDLAQAQVQRSLLDIVAPLGGTVVRVNVRPGEAVGGNAPVAEIVDLDRLVVNAAVPGAEAQPVRIGQPTALSVATGTGSGTKTDATPSSAPGLVAFIGLQIDPKTATVPVRIALPPGSGVRPGQFVQARIAVEVRPDRLAVPLESVVTRDGESAVFVVEGDRARRVPVRFGLRDGDAVEVEGEGLREGLEIVTVGAFGLPDNTRIHAIAR
;
A
#
# COMPACT_ATOMS: atom_id res chain seq x y z
N MET A 1 15.50 73.67 78.01
CA MET A 1 15.87 73.53 76.59
C MET A 1 14.82 72.69 75.96
N LEU A 2 13.91 73.38 75.22
CA LEU A 2 12.72 72.82 74.63
C LEU A 2 13.06 71.93 73.41
N ILE A 3 12.48 70.77 73.32
CA ILE A 3 12.47 69.95 72.10
C ILE A 3 11.03 69.78 71.68
N LEU A 4 10.69 70.44 70.55
CA LEU A 4 9.41 70.35 69.88
C LEU A 4 9.24 69.00 69.17
N HIS A 5 8.15 68.28 69.40
CA HIS A 5 7.72 67.16 68.62
C HIS A 5 6.70 67.66 67.56
N ALA A 6 6.99 67.40 66.29
CA ALA A 6 6.04 67.52 65.18
C ALA A 6 5.31 66.24 64.93
N PRO A 7 4.02 66.22 64.54
CA PRO A 7 3.29 65.02 64.23
C PRO A 7 3.56 64.55 62.78
N VAL A 8 3.76 63.27 62.61
CA VAL A 8 3.84 62.60 61.33
C VAL A 8 2.41 62.39 60.80
N SER A 9 2.14 63.00 59.66
CA SER A 9 0.92 62.81 58.87
C SER A 9 0.83 61.38 58.31
N GLY A 10 -0.35 60.80 58.40
CA GLY A 10 -0.66 59.46 57.86
C GLY A 10 -0.55 59.44 56.32
N GLU A 11 0.07 58.41 55.84
CA GLU A 11 0.04 58.01 54.45
C GLU A 11 -1.33 57.36 54.18
N GLU A 12 -2.13 58.02 53.34
CA GLU A 12 -3.35 57.46 52.77
C GLU A 12 -2.94 56.24 51.89
N ASP A 13 -3.46 55.11 52.25
CA ASP A 13 -3.41 53.87 51.50
C ASP A 13 -4.19 54.06 50.19
N ALA A 14 -3.47 54.41 49.12
CA ALA A 14 -4.05 54.50 47.77
C ALA A 14 -4.37 53.07 47.33
N ALA A 15 -5.65 52.75 47.40
CA ALA A 15 -6.20 51.51 46.82
C ALA A 15 -5.72 51.39 45.38
N ALA A 16 -4.86 50.41 45.11
CA ALA A 16 -4.39 50.07 43.77
C ALA A 16 -5.60 49.74 42.90
N VAL A 17 -5.92 50.63 41.97
CA VAL A 17 -6.91 50.34 40.92
C VAL A 17 -6.41 49.13 40.15
N PRO A 18 -7.18 48.04 40.06
CA PRO A 18 -6.76 46.89 39.30
C PRO A 18 -6.61 47.31 37.82
N VAL A 19 -5.39 47.27 37.32
CA VAL A 19 -5.13 47.48 35.89
C VAL A 19 -5.79 46.32 35.15
N GLU A 20 -6.94 46.60 34.52
CA GLU A 20 -7.58 45.64 33.63
C GLU A 20 -6.64 45.41 32.44
N THR A 21 -5.98 44.28 32.42
CA THR A 21 -5.09 43.90 31.34
C THR A 21 -5.97 43.44 30.17
N ASP A 22 -5.93 44.15 29.05
CA ASP A 22 -6.59 43.79 27.81
C ASP A 22 -5.58 43.01 26.94
N VAL A 23 -5.89 41.77 26.62
CA VAL A 23 -4.97 40.86 25.93
C VAL A 23 -5.46 40.57 24.51
N ALA A 24 -4.57 40.76 23.54
CA ALA A 24 -4.81 40.46 22.14
C ALA A 24 -4.74 38.94 21.89
N VAL A 25 -5.79 38.35 21.31
CA VAL A 25 -5.92 36.92 21.11
C VAL A 25 -6.49 36.58 19.72
N GLU A 26 -6.13 35.43 19.18
CA GLU A 26 -6.83 34.85 18.02
C GLU A 26 -7.96 33.96 18.52
N LEU A 27 -9.09 33.99 17.82
CA LEU A 27 -10.27 33.20 18.14
C LEU A 27 -10.46 32.03 17.17
N GLY A 28 -11.04 30.99 17.69
CA GLY A 28 -11.49 29.81 16.91
C GLY A 28 -12.80 29.31 17.48
N HIS A 29 -13.29 28.18 16.99
CA HIS A 29 -14.56 27.61 17.41
C HIS A 29 -14.38 26.13 17.76
N ILE A 30 -15.15 25.65 18.72
CA ILE A 30 -15.30 24.23 19.00
C ILE A 30 -16.12 23.63 17.87
N ALA A 31 -15.57 22.60 17.20
CA ALA A 31 -16.26 21.89 16.14
C ALA A 31 -16.54 20.43 16.52
N ARG A 32 -17.60 19.86 15.97
CA ARG A 32 -17.79 18.40 15.99
C ARG A 32 -17.16 17.78 14.80
N MET A 33 -16.30 16.78 15.02
CA MET A 33 -15.64 16.07 13.93
C MET A 33 -15.37 14.61 14.27
N THR A 34 -15.07 13.83 13.24
CA THR A 34 -14.58 12.47 13.42
C THR A 34 -13.08 12.51 13.59
N LEU A 35 -12.60 12.09 14.75
CA LEU A 35 -11.18 12.00 15.08
C LEU A 35 -10.66 10.60 14.90
N ARG A 36 -9.41 10.46 14.46
CA ARG A 36 -8.76 9.18 14.22
C ARG A 36 -7.39 9.14 14.87
N ALA A 37 -7.11 8.02 15.55
CA ALA A 37 -5.73 7.69 15.92
C ALA A 37 -5.08 6.90 14.81
N TYR A 38 -3.81 7.19 14.56
CA TYR A 38 -3.06 6.53 13.51
C TYR A 38 -1.80 5.87 14.04
N VAL A 39 -1.52 4.70 13.50
CA VAL A 39 -0.19 4.11 13.53
C VAL A 39 0.47 4.42 12.19
N THR A 40 1.67 4.99 12.26
CA THR A 40 2.44 5.32 11.07
C THR A 40 3.44 4.20 10.76
N ALA A 41 3.44 3.74 9.53
CA ALA A 41 4.36 2.74 9.03
C ALA A 41 4.92 3.17 7.67
N TYR A 42 6.08 2.61 7.33
CA TYR A 42 6.74 2.87 6.06
C TYR A 42 6.93 1.55 5.32
N GLY A 43 6.80 1.56 4.01
CA GLY A 43 6.95 0.36 3.22
C GLY A 43 7.05 0.61 1.74
N ALA A 44 7.33 -0.46 0.99
CA ALA A 44 7.40 -0.44 -0.46
C ALA A 44 6.11 -1.00 -1.06
N VAL A 45 5.75 -0.48 -2.22
CA VAL A 45 4.68 -1.02 -3.05
C VAL A 45 5.22 -2.27 -3.76
N GLU A 46 4.52 -3.37 -3.63
CA GLU A 46 4.87 -4.66 -4.25
C GLU A 46 3.64 -5.26 -4.94
N ALA A 47 3.87 -6.20 -5.83
CA ALA A 47 2.80 -7.03 -6.37
C ALA A 47 2.20 -7.91 -5.25
N GLU A 48 0.88 -8.09 -5.25
CA GLU A 48 0.20 -8.95 -4.28
C GLU A 48 0.79 -10.37 -4.32
N PRO A 49 1.34 -10.90 -3.21
CA PRO A 49 1.85 -12.27 -3.17
C PRO A 49 0.71 -13.29 -3.27
N ALA A 50 1.05 -14.54 -3.57
CA ALA A 50 0.07 -15.62 -3.55
C ALA A 50 -0.63 -15.71 -2.19
N GLN A 51 -1.95 -15.68 -2.17
CA GLN A 51 -2.75 -15.77 -0.96
C GLN A 51 -4.11 -16.41 -1.22
N GLY A 52 -4.55 -17.30 -0.33
CA GLY A 52 -5.92 -17.84 -0.36
C GLY A 52 -6.31 -18.54 -1.65
N GLY A 53 -5.38 -19.25 -2.31
CA GLY A 53 -5.62 -19.92 -3.58
C GLY A 53 -5.53 -19.01 -4.82
N LYS A 54 -5.30 -17.70 -4.64
CA LYS A 54 -5.01 -16.80 -5.76
C LYS A 54 -3.52 -16.85 -6.12
N PRO A 55 -3.15 -16.91 -7.41
CA PRO A 55 -1.76 -16.83 -7.84
C PRO A 55 -1.18 -15.45 -7.50
N PRO A 56 0.16 -15.33 -7.41
CA PRO A 56 0.81 -14.03 -7.20
C PRO A 56 0.48 -13.06 -8.34
N ALA A 57 0.50 -11.77 -8.04
CA ALA A 57 0.26 -10.70 -9.03
C ALA A 57 1.52 -10.36 -9.83
N SER A 58 2.64 -11.03 -9.61
CA SER A 58 3.85 -10.90 -10.43
C SER A 58 4.41 -12.25 -10.77
N ALA A 59 5.10 -12.33 -11.91
CA ALA A 59 5.85 -13.49 -12.32
C ALA A 59 7.12 -13.11 -13.07
N TRP A 60 8.22 -13.76 -12.69
CA TRP A 60 9.41 -13.83 -13.53
C TRP A 60 9.19 -14.90 -14.59
N VAL A 61 9.22 -14.49 -15.84
CA VAL A 61 9.13 -15.40 -16.98
C VAL A 61 10.54 -15.90 -17.29
N ALA A 62 10.73 -17.20 -17.21
CA ALA A 62 12.02 -17.83 -17.53
C ALA A 62 11.92 -18.63 -18.83
N ALA A 63 13.04 -18.74 -19.55
CA ALA A 63 13.14 -19.61 -20.71
C ALA A 63 13.11 -21.09 -20.27
N PRO A 64 12.14 -21.91 -20.71
CA PRO A 64 12.05 -23.31 -20.30
C PRO A 64 13.24 -24.14 -20.81
N LEU A 65 13.81 -23.77 -21.94
CA LEU A 65 14.94 -24.42 -22.61
C LEU A 65 16.01 -23.39 -22.99
N ALA A 66 17.24 -23.85 -23.13
CA ALA A 66 18.31 -23.05 -23.70
C ALA A 66 18.11 -22.88 -25.21
N GLY A 67 18.38 -21.71 -25.76
CA GLY A 67 18.26 -21.45 -27.18
C GLY A 67 18.62 -20.02 -27.58
N LEU A 68 18.55 -19.73 -28.87
CA LEU A 68 18.71 -18.40 -29.43
C LEU A 68 17.34 -17.72 -29.47
N VAL A 69 17.22 -16.52 -28.97
CA VAL A 69 15.99 -15.71 -29.09
C VAL A 69 15.84 -15.29 -30.56
N ALA A 70 14.89 -15.88 -31.26
CA ALA A 70 14.59 -15.56 -32.63
C ALA A 70 13.76 -14.29 -32.75
N GLU A 71 12.76 -14.13 -31.88
CA GLU A 71 11.79 -13.04 -31.95
C GLU A 71 11.34 -12.63 -30.54
N ALA A 72 11.24 -11.30 -30.31
CA ALA A 72 10.58 -10.72 -29.14
C ALA A 72 9.24 -10.11 -29.61
N ARG A 73 8.13 -10.56 -29.00
CA ARG A 73 6.76 -10.15 -29.32
C ARG A 73 6.14 -9.30 -28.22
N CYS A 74 6.95 -8.82 -27.28
CA CYS A 74 6.52 -7.94 -26.21
C CYS A 74 7.53 -6.82 -25.98
N GLU A 75 7.05 -5.71 -25.43
CA GLU A 75 7.82 -4.55 -25.06
C GLU A 75 7.54 -4.16 -23.61
N GLU A 76 8.47 -3.46 -22.96
CA GLU A 76 8.25 -2.90 -21.63
C GLU A 76 7.09 -1.88 -21.65
N GLY A 77 6.20 -1.98 -20.67
CA GLY A 77 4.97 -1.20 -20.59
C GLY A 77 3.78 -1.80 -21.31
N GLN A 78 3.96 -2.85 -22.13
CA GLN A 78 2.86 -3.51 -22.84
C GLN A 78 2.01 -4.35 -21.88
N ARG A 79 0.68 -4.26 -22.03
CA ARG A 79 -0.27 -5.13 -21.35
C ARG A 79 -0.41 -6.45 -22.11
N VAL A 80 -0.29 -7.57 -21.39
CA VAL A 80 -0.34 -8.92 -21.94
C VAL A 80 -1.39 -9.77 -21.23
N GLN A 81 -1.90 -10.78 -21.93
CA GLN A 81 -2.83 -11.76 -21.37
C GLN A 81 -2.11 -13.06 -21.02
N ARG A 82 -2.66 -13.80 -20.07
CA ARG A 82 -2.16 -15.14 -19.75
C ARG A 82 -2.17 -16.04 -21.00
N GLY A 83 -1.05 -16.72 -21.26
CA GLY A 83 -0.87 -17.59 -22.44
C GLY A 83 -0.44 -16.84 -23.71
N GLN A 84 -0.34 -15.51 -23.70
CA GLN A 84 0.16 -14.74 -24.84
C GLN A 84 1.64 -15.01 -25.04
N ALA A 85 2.05 -15.27 -26.29
CA ALA A 85 3.46 -15.47 -26.64
C ALA A 85 4.24 -14.16 -26.47
N LEU A 86 5.34 -14.21 -25.73
CA LEU A 86 6.23 -13.09 -25.43
C LEU A 86 7.52 -13.17 -26.25
N PHE A 87 8.10 -14.36 -26.30
CA PHE A 87 9.34 -14.61 -27.05
C PHE A 87 9.23 -15.93 -27.79
N SER A 88 9.92 -16.04 -28.92
CA SER A 88 10.12 -17.30 -29.63
C SER A 88 11.61 -17.58 -29.71
N LEU A 89 12.02 -18.74 -29.26
CA LEU A 89 13.37 -19.24 -29.48
C LEU A 89 13.47 -19.86 -30.88
N ASP A 90 14.68 -20.04 -31.39
CA ASP A 90 14.89 -20.69 -32.69
C ASP A 90 14.34 -22.12 -32.67
N HIS A 91 13.26 -22.34 -33.40
CA HIS A 91 12.53 -23.60 -33.41
C HIS A 91 12.69 -24.39 -34.70
N ARG A 92 13.58 -23.96 -35.64
CA ARG A 92 13.78 -24.63 -36.95
C ARG A 92 14.09 -26.11 -36.81
N LEU A 93 14.94 -26.50 -35.87
CA LEU A 93 15.29 -27.90 -35.62
C LEU A 93 14.10 -28.66 -35.01
N ALA A 94 13.37 -28.07 -34.08
CA ALA A 94 12.18 -28.67 -33.46
C ALA A 94 11.05 -28.85 -34.47
N ASP A 95 10.84 -27.90 -35.38
CA ASP A 95 9.84 -28.02 -36.46
C ASP A 95 10.18 -29.22 -37.39
N MET A 96 11.45 -29.38 -37.75
CA MET A 96 11.90 -30.55 -38.54
C MET A 96 11.63 -31.86 -37.79
N GLN A 97 11.83 -31.91 -36.48
CA GLN A 97 11.54 -33.10 -35.69
C GLN A 97 10.04 -33.40 -35.62
N VAL A 98 9.19 -32.37 -35.43
CA VAL A 98 7.72 -32.54 -35.47
C VAL A 98 7.28 -33.09 -36.83
N GLU A 99 7.80 -32.53 -37.94
CA GLU A 99 7.43 -33.02 -39.28
C GLU A 99 7.90 -34.45 -39.54
N LYS A 100 9.11 -34.79 -39.11
CA LYS A 100 9.61 -36.20 -39.17
C LYS A 100 8.71 -37.16 -38.40
N ALA A 101 8.34 -36.81 -37.17
CA ALA A 101 7.44 -37.62 -36.33
C ALA A 101 6.04 -37.74 -36.96
N ARG A 102 5.52 -36.64 -37.54
CA ARG A 102 4.25 -36.65 -38.27
C ARG A 102 4.24 -37.61 -39.45
N LEU A 103 5.31 -37.60 -40.24
CA LEU A 103 5.46 -38.56 -41.35
C LEU A 103 5.51 -40.02 -40.87
N ALA A 104 6.15 -40.28 -39.73
CA ALA A 104 6.18 -41.62 -39.11
C ALA A 104 4.78 -42.08 -38.69
N VAL A 105 3.96 -41.19 -38.10
CA VAL A 105 2.55 -41.51 -37.77
C VAL A 105 1.77 -41.85 -39.02
N VAL A 106 1.89 -41.07 -40.10
CA VAL A 106 1.18 -41.29 -41.35
C VAL A 106 1.57 -42.65 -41.97
N LEU A 107 2.85 -43.00 -41.92
CA LEU A 107 3.34 -44.27 -42.42
C LEU A 107 2.80 -45.45 -41.58
N ALA A 108 2.88 -45.36 -40.25
CA ALA A 108 2.38 -46.39 -39.34
C ALA A 108 0.87 -46.60 -39.48
N GLU A 109 0.09 -45.48 -39.60
CA GLU A 109 -1.35 -45.54 -39.83
C GLU A 109 -1.72 -46.22 -41.13
N ARG A 110 -1.03 -45.90 -42.22
CA ARG A 110 -1.25 -46.57 -43.54
C ARG A 110 -0.96 -48.08 -43.44
N ASN A 111 0.09 -48.45 -42.71
CA ASN A 111 0.46 -49.84 -42.50
C ASN A 111 -0.60 -50.59 -41.71
N LEU A 112 -1.06 -49.99 -40.57
CA LEU A 112 -2.13 -50.55 -39.77
C LEU A 112 -3.45 -50.68 -40.56
N ARG A 113 -3.84 -49.66 -41.31
CA ARG A 113 -5.05 -49.67 -42.15
C ARG A 113 -4.97 -50.77 -43.21
N ARG A 114 -3.84 -50.95 -43.87
CA ARG A 114 -3.61 -52.05 -44.84
C ARG A 114 -3.74 -53.42 -44.17
N LYS A 115 -3.15 -53.61 -42.97
CA LYS A 115 -3.25 -54.89 -42.25
C LYS A 115 -4.70 -55.14 -41.78
N ARG A 116 -5.43 -54.14 -41.37
CA ARG A 116 -6.85 -54.26 -41.00
C ARG A 116 -7.75 -54.60 -42.20
N SER A 117 -7.46 -54.09 -43.41
CA SER A 117 -8.25 -54.35 -44.59
C SER A 117 -8.04 -55.73 -45.18
N LEU A 118 -6.92 -56.40 -44.86
CA LEU A 118 -6.61 -57.78 -45.27
C LEU A 118 -7.12 -58.80 -44.27
N SER A 119 -7.71 -58.40 -43.13
CA SER A 119 -8.07 -59.25 -42.02
C SER A 119 -9.31 -60.17 -42.20
N PRO A 120 -10.35 -59.86 -43.02
CA PRO A 120 -11.56 -60.75 -43.01
C PRO A 120 -11.39 -62.13 -43.68
N ASP A 121 -10.53 -62.21 -44.71
CA ASP A 121 -10.41 -63.44 -45.53
C ASP A 121 -9.01 -64.06 -45.62
N ASP A 122 -7.95 -63.33 -45.35
CA ASP A 122 -6.57 -63.78 -45.32
C ASP A 122 -6.12 -63.93 -43.86
N ASN A 123 -5.70 -65.13 -43.45
CA ASN A 123 -5.16 -65.48 -42.15
C ASN A 123 -4.01 -64.58 -41.66
N ILE A 124 -4.28 -63.33 -41.37
CA ILE A 124 -3.32 -62.45 -40.68
C ILE A 124 -3.29 -62.85 -39.20
N SER A 125 -2.11 -63.24 -38.76
CA SER A 125 -1.87 -63.53 -37.36
C SER A 125 -2.27 -62.30 -36.48
N PRO A 126 -3.09 -62.46 -35.42
CA PRO A 126 -3.41 -61.38 -34.45
C PRO A 126 -2.15 -60.66 -34.01
N LYS A 127 -1.04 -61.31 -33.83
CA LYS A 127 0.26 -60.76 -33.47
C LYS A 127 0.73 -59.69 -34.47
N LEU A 128 0.52 -59.87 -35.78
CA LEU A 128 0.94 -58.86 -36.79
C LEU A 128 0.04 -57.64 -36.78
N LEU A 129 -1.21 -57.75 -36.35
CA LEU A 129 -2.10 -56.62 -36.16
C LEU A 129 -1.71 -55.85 -34.91
N ASP A 130 -1.49 -56.54 -33.76
CA ASP A 130 -1.05 -55.96 -32.51
C ASP A 130 0.30 -55.21 -32.67
N GLU A 131 1.24 -55.78 -33.41
CA GLU A 131 2.51 -55.13 -33.74
C GLU A 131 2.30 -53.82 -34.52
N ALA A 132 1.36 -53.79 -35.47
CA ALA A 132 1.08 -52.61 -36.27
C ALA A 132 0.34 -51.52 -35.43
N GLU A 133 -0.53 -51.95 -34.53
CA GLU A 133 -1.21 -51.03 -33.59
C GLU A 133 -0.19 -50.40 -32.64
N HIS A 134 0.70 -51.21 -32.06
CA HIS A 134 1.76 -50.75 -31.18
C HIS A 134 2.71 -49.74 -31.87
N LEU A 135 3.12 -50.05 -33.12
CA LEU A 135 3.94 -49.13 -33.90
C LEU A 135 3.22 -47.78 -34.18
N TRP A 136 1.93 -47.84 -34.45
CA TRP A 136 1.16 -46.60 -34.67
C TRP A 136 1.01 -45.78 -33.37
N GLU A 137 0.73 -46.44 -32.25
CA GLU A 137 0.66 -45.75 -30.93
C GLU A 137 1.98 -45.14 -30.54
N THR A 138 3.09 -45.87 -30.72
CA THR A 138 4.45 -45.36 -30.45
C THR A 138 4.75 -44.11 -31.30
N ALA A 139 4.46 -44.17 -32.61
CA ALA A 139 4.67 -43.04 -33.48
C ALA A 139 3.83 -41.79 -33.07
N ARG A 140 2.60 -42.02 -32.57
CA ARG A 140 1.76 -40.94 -32.03
C ARG A 140 2.33 -40.30 -30.77
N GLN A 141 2.89 -41.14 -29.88
CA GLN A 141 3.56 -40.65 -28.66
C GLN A 141 4.82 -39.83 -29.01
N ASP A 142 5.62 -40.32 -29.97
CA ASP A 142 6.80 -39.58 -30.46
C ASP A 142 6.42 -38.23 -31.07
N LEU A 143 5.32 -38.15 -31.82
CA LEU A 143 4.81 -36.90 -32.37
C LEU A 143 4.36 -35.95 -31.24
N ALA A 144 3.63 -36.45 -30.25
CA ALA A 144 3.19 -35.68 -29.12
C ALA A 144 4.39 -35.10 -28.31
N GLN A 145 5.42 -35.95 -28.11
CA GLN A 145 6.66 -35.50 -27.45
C GLN A 145 7.37 -34.38 -28.25
N ALA A 146 7.52 -34.57 -29.57
CA ALA A 146 8.14 -33.54 -30.42
C ALA A 146 7.33 -32.21 -30.40
N GLN A 147 6.00 -32.29 -30.40
CA GLN A 147 5.14 -31.11 -30.31
C GLN A 147 5.29 -30.37 -28.94
N VAL A 148 5.37 -31.10 -27.83
CA VAL A 148 5.64 -30.52 -26.52
C VAL A 148 7.00 -29.82 -26.49
N GLN A 149 8.06 -30.48 -27.00
CA GLN A 149 9.38 -29.90 -27.07
C GLN A 149 9.39 -28.60 -27.92
N ARG A 150 8.67 -28.60 -29.04
CA ARG A 150 8.52 -27.39 -29.87
C ARG A 150 7.77 -26.29 -29.15
N SER A 151 6.70 -26.63 -28.42
CA SER A 151 5.90 -25.64 -27.69
C SER A 151 6.66 -24.96 -26.55
N LEU A 152 7.66 -25.62 -25.95
CA LEU A 152 8.53 -25.04 -24.92
C LEU A 152 9.48 -23.98 -25.46
N LEU A 153 9.64 -23.89 -26.78
CA LEU A 153 10.42 -22.82 -27.42
C LEU A 153 9.64 -21.53 -27.61
N ASP A 154 8.32 -21.55 -27.47
CA ASP A 154 7.48 -20.36 -27.39
C ASP A 154 7.25 -19.99 -25.93
N ILE A 155 7.88 -18.92 -25.47
CA ILE A 155 7.81 -18.44 -24.08
C ILE A 155 6.54 -17.60 -23.95
N VAL A 156 5.62 -18.04 -23.10
CA VAL A 156 4.30 -17.42 -22.92
C VAL A 156 4.14 -16.76 -21.54
N ALA A 157 3.25 -15.80 -21.45
CA ALA A 157 2.91 -15.11 -20.20
C ALA A 157 2.18 -16.05 -19.22
N PRO A 158 2.68 -16.28 -18.00
CA PRO A 158 2.04 -17.15 -17.01
C PRO A 158 0.82 -16.50 -16.35
N LEU A 159 0.73 -15.17 -16.40
CA LEU A 159 -0.39 -14.38 -15.88
C LEU A 159 -0.68 -13.20 -16.80
N GLY A 160 -1.88 -12.62 -16.69
CA GLY A 160 -2.21 -11.34 -17.33
C GLY A 160 -1.66 -10.17 -16.49
N GLY A 161 -1.11 -9.15 -17.15
CA GLY A 161 -0.53 -7.99 -16.48
C GLY A 161 0.23 -7.09 -17.45
N THR A 162 1.13 -6.28 -16.93
CA THR A 162 2.00 -5.40 -17.69
C THR A 162 3.44 -5.92 -17.63
N VAL A 163 4.12 -5.96 -18.76
CA VAL A 163 5.56 -6.27 -18.84
C VAL A 163 6.32 -5.10 -18.25
N VAL A 164 6.95 -5.31 -17.09
CA VAL A 164 7.71 -4.24 -16.40
C VAL A 164 9.19 -4.26 -16.72
N ARG A 165 9.69 -5.40 -17.22
CA ARG A 165 11.10 -5.55 -17.61
C ARG A 165 11.24 -6.61 -18.68
N VAL A 166 12.15 -6.36 -19.63
CA VAL A 166 12.60 -7.30 -20.66
C VAL A 166 14.12 -7.43 -20.55
N ASN A 167 14.61 -8.67 -20.31
CA ASN A 167 16.02 -8.93 -20.04
C ASN A 167 16.78 -9.50 -21.22
N VAL A 168 16.12 -9.76 -22.36
CA VAL A 168 16.72 -10.43 -23.52
C VAL A 168 16.38 -9.69 -24.80
N ARG A 169 17.22 -9.88 -25.81
CA ARG A 169 17.06 -9.27 -27.15
C ARG A 169 17.06 -10.35 -28.24
N PRO A 170 16.37 -10.10 -29.37
CA PRO A 170 16.49 -10.95 -30.53
C PRO A 170 17.98 -11.11 -30.95
N GLY A 171 18.38 -12.35 -31.25
CA GLY A 171 19.77 -12.71 -31.55
C GLY A 171 20.60 -13.07 -30.32
N GLU A 172 20.09 -12.97 -29.11
CA GLU A 172 20.80 -13.33 -27.89
C GLU A 172 20.57 -14.80 -27.54
N ALA A 173 21.61 -15.48 -27.03
CA ALA A 173 21.52 -16.85 -26.54
C ALA A 173 21.11 -16.85 -25.06
N VAL A 174 20.08 -17.60 -24.70
CA VAL A 174 19.59 -17.74 -23.33
C VAL A 174 19.79 -19.16 -22.82
N GLY A 175 20.14 -19.28 -21.56
CA GLY A 175 20.21 -20.56 -20.86
C GLY A 175 18.82 -21.04 -20.40
N GLY A 176 18.67 -22.35 -20.16
CA GLY A 176 17.48 -22.87 -19.50
C GLY A 176 17.30 -22.24 -18.11
N ASN A 177 16.07 -21.89 -17.76
CA ASN A 177 15.67 -21.17 -16.54
C ASN A 177 16.21 -19.73 -16.42
N ALA A 178 16.82 -19.15 -17.46
CA ALA A 178 17.20 -17.75 -17.45
C ALA A 178 15.96 -16.83 -17.44
N PRO A 179 15.91 -15.79 -16.58
CA PRO A 179 14.80 -14.85 -16.55
C PRO A 179 14.82 -13.97 -17.79
N VAL A 180 13.75 -14.00 -18.59
CA VAL A 180 13.64 -13.26 -19.87
C VAL A 180 12.77 -12.02 -19.75
N ALA A 181 11.76 -12.04 -18.87
CA ALA A 181 10.89 -10.89 -18.62
C ALA A 181 10.29 -10.95 -17.21
N GLU A 182 9.78 -9.81 -16.76
CA GLU A 182 8.97 -9.69 -15.55
C GLU A 182 7.60 -9.10 -15.91
N ILE A 183 6.53 -9.76 -15.44
CA ILE A 183 5.15 -9.32 -15.62
C ILE A 183 4.56 -9.02 -14.27
N VAL A 184 3.87 -7.88 -14.14
CA VAL A 184 3.16 -7.47 -12.92
C VAL A 184 1.73 -7.10 -13.26
N ASP A 185 0.80 -7.61 -12.50
CA ASP A 185 -0.59 -7.15 -12.50
C ASP A 185 -0.69 -5.88 -11.65
N LEU A 186 -0.72 -4.74 -12.32
CA LEU A 186 -0.74 -3.42 -11.68
C LEU A 186 -2.09 -3.10 -11.00
N ASP A 187 -3.11 -3.90 -11.23
CA ASP A 187 -4.41 -3.78 -10.56
C ASP A 187 -4.42 -4.52 -9.20
N ARG A 188 -3.36 -5.29 -8.90
CA ARG A 188 -3.21 -6.08 -7.67
C ARG A 188 -1.89 -5.77 -6.96
N LEU A 189 -1.85 -4.58 -6.38
CA LEU A 189 -0.68 -4.10 -5.63
C LEU A 189 -0.98 -4.07 -4.12
N VAL A 190 0.05 -4.25 -3.33
CA VAL A 190 0.03 -4.11 -1.87
C VAL A 190 1.17 -3.22 -1.42
N VAL A 191 1.00 -2.55 -0.30
CA VAL A 191 2.13 -1.95 0.44
C VAL A 191 2.58 -2.95 1.48
N ASN A 192 3.84 -3.35 1.43
CA ASN A 192 4.47 -4.13 2.49
C ASN A 192 5.10 -3.17 3.49
N ALA A 193 4.35 -2.83 4.53
CA ALA A 193 4.73 -1.82 5.52
C ALA A 193 5.27 -2.48 6.79
N ALA A 194 6.30 -1.87 7.38
CA ALA A 194 6.90 -2.27 8.64
C ALA A 194 6.33 -1.42 9.79
N VAL A 195 5.51 -2.02 10.64
CA VAL A 195 4.91 -1.38 11.83
C VAL A 195 5.78 -1.66 13.03
N PRO A 196 6.20 -0.65 13.83
CA PRO A 196 6.93 -0.88 15.08
C PRO A 196 6.17 -1.85 15.99
N GLY A 197 6.86 -2.85 16.55
CA GLY A 197 6.22 -3.91 17.35
C GLY A 197 5.44 -3.36 18.57
N ALA A 198 5.90 -2.27 19.17
CA ALA A 198 5.23 -1.59 20.29
C ALA A 198 3.88 -0.97 19.87
N GLU A 199 3.75 -0.56 18.59
CA GLU A 199 2.55 0.08 18.06
C GLU A 199 1.65 -0.89 17.26
N ALA A 200 2.08 -2.13 17.07
CA ALA A 200 1.35 -3.11 16.25
C ALA A 200 0.10 -3.67 16.95
N GLN A 201 0.02 -3.57 18.29
CA GLN A 201 -1.07 -4.18 19.08
C GLN A 201 -2.49 -3.71 18.66
N PRO A 202 -2.76 -2.42 18.38
CA PRO A 202 -4.08 -1.96 17.96
C PRO A 202 -4.38 -2.19 16.48
N VAL A 203 -3.42 -2.63 15.67
CA VAL A 203 -3.62 -2.86 14.23
C VAL A 203 -4.49 -4.10 13.99
N ARG A 204 -5.49 -3.99 13.12
CA ARG A 204 -6.42 -5.07 12.76
C ARG A 204 -6.61 -5.13 11.25
N ILE A 205 -6.92 -6.33 10.75
CA ILE A 205 -7.31 -6.52 9.34
C ILE A 205 -8.61 -5.75 9.06
N GLY A 206 -8.69 -5.12 7.89
CA GLY A 206 -9.83 -4.31 7.45
C GLY A 206 -9.75 -2.84 7.85
N GLN A 207 -8.75 -2.41 8.62
CA GLN A 207 -8.60 -1.00 8.97
C GLN A 207 -8.24 -0.14 7.75
N PRO A 208 -8.86 1.02 7.60
CA PRO A 208 -8.55 1.95 6.52
C PRO A 208 -7.18 2.61 6.75
N THR A 209 -6.46 2.79 5.66
CA THR A 209 -5.11 3.34 5.66
C THR A 209 -5.02 4.47 4.65
N ALA A 210 -4.49 5.61 5.06
CA ALA A 210 -4.13 6.70 4.17
C ALA A 210 -2.66 6.54 3.76
N LEU A 211 -2.40 6.61 2.45
CA LEU A 211 -1.05 6.46 1.89
C LEU A 211 -0.56 7.82 1.39
N SER A 212 0.67 8.15 1.70
CA SER A 212 1.37 9.29 1.12
C SER A 212 2.68 8.84 0.51
N VAL A 213 2.96 9.34 -0.69
CA VAL A 213 4.23 9.09 -1.36
C VAL A 213 5.28 9.98 -0.72
N ALA A 214 6.38 9.40 -0.26
CA ALA A 214 7.53 10.17 0.17
C ALA A 214 8.17 10.82 -1.07
N THR A 215 7.76 12.02 -1.40
CA THR A 215 8.49 12.83 -2.39
C THR A 215 9.73 13.37 -1.72
N GLY A 216 10.86 12.69 -1.95
CA GLY A 216 12.17 13.14 -1.48
C GLY A 216 12.63 14.39 -2.24
N THR A 217 12.20 15.57 -1.79
CA THR A 217 12.87 16.82 -2.13
C THR A 217 12.90 17.69 -0.88
N GLY A 218 14.10 17.93 -0.46
CA GLY A 218 14.44 18.59 0.77
C GLY A 218 13.92 19.99 0.95
N SER A 219 14.14 20.44 2.17
CA SER A 219 13.94 21.78 2.71
C SER A 219 12.57 22.10 3.30
N GLY A 220 12.45 21.87 4.60
CA GLY A 220 11.98 22.79 5.63
C GLY A 220 10.70 23.59 5.43
N THR A 221 9.74 23.18 4.63
CA THR A 221 8.42 23.79 4.58
C THR A 221 7.38 22.70 4.79
N LYS A 222 6.36 22.99 5.61
CA LYS A 222 5.21 22.12 5.87
C LYS A 222 4.81 21.48 4.54
N THR A 223 5.04 20.19 4.41
CA THR A 223 4.66 19.45 3.22
C THR A 223 3.14 19.32 3.26
N ASP A 224 2.48 20.24 2.61
CA ASP A 224 1.17 20.00 2.03
C ASP A 224 1.39 18.97 0.92
N ALA A 225 1.79 17.78 1.32
CA ALA A 225 1.66 16.61 0.50
C ALA A 225 0.16 16.46 0.31
N THR A 226 -0.36 16.97 -0.79
CA THR A 226 -1.67 16.58 -1.29
C THR A 226 -1.66 15.07 -1.21
N PRO A 227 -2.44 14.46 -0.30
CA PRO A 227 -2.46 13.03 -0.22
C PRO A 227 -2.99 12.55 -1.56
N SER A 228 -2.11 12.02 -2.42
CA SER A 228 -2.55 11.05 -3.42
C SER A 228 -2.96 9.83 -2.58
N SER A 229 -4.03 10.02 -1.81
CA SER A 229 -4.51 9.04 -0.87
C SER A 229 -5.41 8.09 -1.60
N ALA A 230 -4.79 7.15 -2.30
CA ALA A 230 -5.53 5.93 -2.56
C ALA A 230 -5.81 5.29 -1.19
N PRO A 231 -7.09 5.14 -0.79
CA PRO A 231 -7.41 4.48 0.47
C PRO A 231 -6.98 3.03 0.39
N GLY A 232 -6.05 2.62 1.22
CA GLY A 232 -5.67 1.22 1.38
C GLY A 232 -6.47 0.56 2.50
N LEU A 233 -6.49 -0.76 2.51
CA LEU A 233 -7.05 -1.57 3.59
C LEU A 233 -6.00 -2.55 4.10
N VAL A 234 -5.87 -2.67 5.42
CA VAL A 234 -5.01 -3.69 6.03
C VAL A 234 -5.55 -5.08 5.64
N ALA A 235 -4.79 -5.82 4.84
CA ALA A 235 -5.16 -7.15 4.35
C ALA A 235 -4.50 -8.30 5.10
N PHE A 236 -3.31 -8.05 5.70
CA PHE A 236 -2.56 -9.07 6.42
C PHE A 236 -1.68 -8.44 7.49
N ILE A 237 -1.53 -9.13 8.60
CA ILE A 237 -0.64 -8.76 9.71
C ILE A 237 0.25 -9.96 9.99
N GLY A 238 1.56 -9.77 9.97
CA GLY A 238 2.53 -10.80 10.29
C GLY A 238 2.40 -11.28 11.74
N LEU A 239 2.56 -12.56 11.95
CA LEU A 239 2.49 -13.18 13.28
C LEU A 239 3.82 -13.14 14.03
N GLN A 240 4.89 -12.74 13.34
CA GLN A 240 6.24 -12.71 13.88
C GLN A 240 6.83 -11.31 13.77
N ILE A 241 7.50 -10.87 14.83
CA ILE A 241 8.30 -9.65 14.83
C ILE A 241 9.65 -9.98 14.20
N ASP A 242 10.09 -9.16 13.24
CA ASP A 242 11.44 -9.24 12.71
C ASP A 242 12.44 -8.80 13.81
N PRO A 243 13.34 -9.68 14.28
CA PRO A 243 14.26 -9.35 15.37
C PRO A 243 15.31 -8.30 14.99
N LYS A 244 15.57 -8.08 13.70
CA LYS A 244 16.56 -7.10 13.23
C LYS A 244 15.99 -5.68 13.22
N THR A 245 14.72 -5.53 12.86
CA THR A 245 14.06 -4.24 12.73
C THR A 245 13.10 -3.94 13.88
N ALA A 246 12.79 -4.94 14.72
CA ALA A 246 11.76 -4.88 15.78
C ALA A 246 10.38 -4.49 15.24
N THR A 247 10.07 -4.84 14.00
CA THR A 247 8.80 -4.49 13.32
C THR A 247 7.96 -5.71 12.99
N VAL A 248 6.67 -5.49 12.84
CA VAL A 248 5.69 -6.46 12.33
C VAL A 248 5.38 -6.10 10.87
N PRO A 249 5.52 -7.03 9.92
CA PRO A 249 5.13 -6.79 8.55
C PRO A 249 3.60 -6.71 8.42
N VAL A 250 3.10 -5.63 7.84
CA VAL A 250 1.68 -5.41 7.58
C VAL A 250 1.51 -5.18 6.08
N ARG A 251 0.62 -5.94 5.44
CA ARG A 251 0.27 -5.72 4.04
C ARG A 251 -1.02 -4.94 3.93
N ILE A 252 -0.97 -3.90 3.13
CA ILE A 252 -2.09 -3.00 2.89
C ILE A 252 -2.47 -3.16 1.43
N ALA A 253 -3.66 -3.67 1.16
CA ALA A 253 -4.19 -3.82 -0.19
C ALA A 253 -4.54 -2.46 -0.78
N LEU A 254 -4.17 -2.24 -2.03
CA LEU A 254 -4.44 -1.04 -2.79
C LEU A 254 -5.64 -1.25 -3.72
N PRO A 255 -6.48 -0.24 -3.93
CA PRO A 255 -7.51 -0.31 -4.95
C PRO A 255 -6.88 -0.32 -6.35
N PRO A 256 -7.52 -0.98 -7.33
CA PRO A 256 -7.10 -0.91 -8.73
C PRO A 256 -7.01 0.55 -9.19
N GLY A 257 -6.00 0.86 -10.00
CA GLY A 257 -5.82 2.22 -10.51
C GLY A 257 -5.33 3.24 -9.49
N SER A 258 -4.72 2.81 -8.38
CA SER A 258 -4.18 3.69 -7.32
C SER A 258 -3.10 4.66 -7.78
N GLY A 259 -2.56 4.50 -8.99
CA GLY A 259 -1.53 5.38 -9.57
C GLY A 259 -0.13 5.20 -8.99
N VAL A 260 0.06 4.30 -8.03
CA VAL A 260 1.36 3.97 -7.46
C VAL A 260 2.08 2.91 -8.30
N ARG A 261 3.40 2.88 -8.22
CA ARG A 261 4.21 1.94 -8.99
C ARG A 261 4.89 0.91 -8.08
N PRO A 262 5.06 -0.34 -8.53
CA PRO A 262 5.91 -1.30 -7.82
C PRO A 262 7.29 -0.73 -7.55
N GLY A 263 7.84 -0.99 -6.36
CA GLY A 263 9.11 -0.44 -5.88
C GLY A 263 9.02 0.98 -5.28
N GLN A 264 7.89 1.64 -5.37
CA GLN A 264 7.71 2.97 -4.78
C GLN A 264 7.63 2.88 -3.26
N PHE A 265 8.37 3.76 -2.57
CA PHE A 265 8.33 3.83 -1.12
C PHE A 265 7.23 4.80 -0.66
N VAL A 266 6.43 4.36 0.29
CA VAL A 266 5.26 5.10 0.79
C VAL A 266 5.20 5.11 2.30
N GLN A 267 4.62 6.16 2.85
CA GLN A 267 4.19 6.24 4.24
C GLN A 267 2.72 5.81 4.32
N ALA A 268 2.42 4.92 5.23
CA ALA A 268 1.08 4.42 5.52
C ALA A 268 0.62 4.89 6.90
N ARG A 269 -0.51 5.58 6.99
CA ARG A 269 -1.17 5.96 8.24
C ARG A 269 -2.38 5.06 8.42
N ILE A 270 -2.27 4.06 9.29
CA ILE A 270 -3.30 3.06 9.58
C ILE A 270 -4.21 3.64 10.67
N ALA A 271 -5.50 3.82 10.38
CA ALA A 271 -6.46 4.31 11.38
C ALA A 271 -6.81 3.17 12.36
N VAL A 272 -6.26 3.24 13.56
CA VAL A 272 -6.43 2.20 14.59
C VAL A 272 -7.60 2.46 15.52
N GLU A 273 -8.02 3.72 15.65
CA GLU A 273 -9.19 4.12 16.42
C GLU A 273 -9.93 5.23 15.66
N VAL A 274 -11.26 5.18 15.66
CA VAL A 274 -12.12 6.18 15.05
C VAL A 274 -13.19 6.56 16.05
N ARG A 275 -13.26 7.85 16.40
CA ARG A 275 -14.28 8.42 17.29
C ARG A 275 -15.13 9.41 16.52
N PRO A 276 -16.32 9.02 16.08
CA PRO A 276 -17.22 9.93 15.38
C PRO A 276 -17.86 10.93 16.35
N ASP A 277 -18.21 12.11 15.80
CA ASP A 277 -19.04 13.12 16.48
C ASP A 277 -18.48 13.58 17.84
N ARG A 278 -17.16 13.86 17.90
CA ARG A 278 -16.51 14.37 19.12
C ARG A 278 -16.26 15.86 19.03
N LEU A 279 -16.36 16.54 20.17
CA LEU A 279 -15.96 17.93 20.27
C LEU A 279 -14.44 18.02 20.16
N ALA A 280 -13.98 18.84 19.24
CA ALA A 280 -12.57 19.04 18.98
C ALA A 280 -12.23 20.52 18.92
N VAL A 281 -11.02 20.82 19.36
CA VAL A 281 -10.44 22.17 19.34
C VAL A 281 -9.05 22.12 18.67
N PRO A 282 -8.56 23.21 18.11
CA PRO A 282 -7.17 23.29 17.68
C PRO A 282 -6.22 23.02 18.87
N LEU A 283 -5.15 22.25 18.64
CA LEU A 283 -4.19 21.91 19.70
C LEU A 283 -3.60 23.12 20.41
N GLU A 284 -3.40 24.21 19.67
CA GLU A 284 -2.89 25.49 20.18
C GLU A 284 -3.81 26.20 21.15
N SER A 285 -5.13 25.87 21.15
CA SER A 285 -6.11 26.44 22.09
C SER A 285 -6.07 25.80 23.48
N VAL A 286 -5.33 24.72 23.62
CA VAL A 286 -5.26 23.96 24.86
C VAL A 286 -4.07 24.40 25.70
N VAL A 287 -4.34 24.83 26.92
CA VAL A 287 -3.32 25.24 27.89
C VAL A 287 -3.25 24.22 29.01
N THR A 288 -2.06 23.67 29.26
CA THR A 288 -1.81 22.81 30.41
C THR A 288 -0.94 23.56 31.41
N ARG A 289 -1.43 23.69 32.65
CA ARG A 289 -0.74 24.31 33.76
C ARG A 289 -0.91 23.47 35.03
N ASP A 290 0.18 23.21 35.72
CA ASP A 290 0.19 22.42 36.98
C ASP A 290 -0.48 21.04 36.88
N GLY A 291 -0.41 20.40 35.69
CA GLY A 291 -1.02 19.10 35.41
C GLY A 291 -2.50 19.16 35.06
N GLU A 292 -3.12 20.35 35.11
CA GLU A 292 -4.50 20.55 34.66
C GLU A 292 -4.56 21.21 33.28
N SER A 293 -5.44 20.71 32.46
CA SER A 293 -5.65 21.20 31.10
C SER A 293 -6.94 21.99 31.01
N ALA A 294 -6.92 23.10 30.29
CA ALA A 294 -8.06 23.96 30.13
C ALA A 294 -8.09 24.60 28.72
N VAL A 295 -9.28 24.97 28.30
CA VAL A 295 -9.51 25.88 27.18
C VAL A 295 -10.13 27.20 27.69
N PHE A 296 -9.91 28.26 26.97
CA PHE A 296 -10.52 29.56 27.30
C PHE A 296 -11.70 29.84 26.36
N VAL A 297 -12.91 29.80 26.93
CA VAL A 297 -14.16 30.10 26.22
C VAL A 297 -14.42 31.61 26.28
N VAL A 298 -14.83 32.20 25.18
CA VAL A 298 -15.13 33.63 25.07
C VAL A 298 -16.55 33.90 25.52
N GLU A 299 -16.71 34.73 26.53
CA GLU A 299 -18.00 35.20 27.05
C GLU A 299 -18.01 36.74 26.97
N GLY A 300 -18.59 37.29 25.89
CA GLY A 300 -18.57 38.72 25.61
C GLY A 300 -17.17 39.22 25.30
N ASP A 301 -16.59 40.07 26.15
CA ASP A 301 -15.23 40.61 26.04
C ASP A 301 -14.22 39.93 26.98
N ARG A 302 -14.58 38.77 27.56
CA ARG A 302 -13.77 38.07 28.56
C ARG A 302 -13.52 36.61 28.19
N ALA A 303 -12.36 36.10 28.54
CA ALA A 303 -11.97 34.71 28.39
C ALA A 303 -12.13 33.96 29.71
N ARG A 304 -13.06 33.03 29.78
CA ARG A 304 -13.32 32.18 30.94
C ARG A 304 -12.59 30.85 30.81
N ARG A 305 -11.80 30.48 31.79
CA ARG A 305 -11.08 29.21 31.85
C ARG A 305 -12.06 28.07 32.11
N VAL A 306 -12.10 27.08 31.21
CA VAL A 306 -12.91 25.86 31.38
C VAL A 306 -11.96 24.65 31.45
N PRO A 307 -11.94 23.94 32.58
CA PRO A 307 -11.16 22.70 32.71
C PRO A 307 -11.63 21.64 31.71
N VAL A 308 -10.67 20.97 31.04
CA VAL A 308 -10.98 19.94 30.04
C VAL A 308 -10.11 18.70 30.23
N ARG A 309 -10.66 17.54 29.82
CA ARG A 309 -9.91 16.33 29.64
C ARG A 309 -9.64 16.15 28.14
N PHE A 310 -8.40 15.78 27.84
CA PHE A 310 -8.04 15.44 26.48
C PHE A 310 -8.43 14.02 26.15
N GLY A 311 -8.87 13.85 24.93
CA GLY A 311 -9.01 12.54 24.32
C GLY A 311 -8.03 12.34 23.18
N LEU A 312 -8.54 11.92 22.05
CA LEU A 312 -7.80 11.54 20.87
C LEU A 312 -7.29 12.79 20.12
N ARG A 313 -6.06 12.71 19.62
CA ARG A 313 -5.47 13.74 18.77
C ARG A 313 -5.42 13.26 17.32
N ASP A 314 -5.93 14.11 16.41
CA ASP A 314 -5.86 13.90 14.96
C ASP A 314 -5.27 15.15 14.28
N GLY A 315 -3.99 15.09 13.94
CA GLY A 315 -3.25 16.22 13.39
C GLY A 315 -3.20 17.40 14.35
N ASP A 316 -3.76 18.53 13.93
CA ASP A 316 -3.84 19.77 14.71
C ASP A 316 -5.11 19.88 15.57
N ALA A 317 -6.02 18.89 15.49
CA ALA A 317 -7.21 18.82 16.30
C ALA A 317 -7.04 17.87 17.48
N VAL A 318 -7.63 18.22 18.62
CA VAL A 318 -7.64 17.37 19.83
C VAL A 318 -9.05 17.30 20.39
N GLU A 319 -9.48 16.08 20.77
CA GLU A 319 -10.73 15.83 21.45
C GLU A 319 -10.70 16.49 22.83
N VAL A 320 -11.79 17.18 23.17
CA VAL A 320 -11.97 17.78 24.48
C VAL A 320 -13.30 17.37 25.09
N GLU A 321 -13.26 17.05 26.37
CA GLU A 321 -14.44 16.81 27.20
C GLU A 321 -14.39 17.77 28.39
N GLY A 322 -15.44 18.56 28.58
CA GLY A 322 -15.54 19.55 29.66
C GLY A 322 -16.98 19.97 29.87
N GLU A 323 -17.28 20.45 31.07
CA GLU A 323 -18.62 20.91 31.43
C GLU A 323 -18.96 22.21 30.68
N GLY A 324 -20.14 22.26 30.07
CA GLY A 324 -20.61 23.43 29.34
C GLY A 324 -20.05 23.60 27.94
N LEU A 325 -19.16 22.73 27.47
CA LEU A 325 -18.65 22.78 26.11
C LEU A 325 -19.70 22.32 25.10
N ARG A 326 -19.85 23.04 24.00
CA ARG A 326 -20.75 22.71 22.90
C ARG A 326 -20.17 23.19 21.58
N GLU A 327 -20.63 22.61 20.51
CA GLU A 327 -20.30 23.03 19.16
C GLU A 327 -20.63 24.52 18.95
N GLY A 328 -19.77 25.23 18.23
CA GLY A 328 -19.92 26.61 17.87
C GLY A 328 -19.51 27.62 18.97
N LEU A 329 -19.10 27.18 20.16
CA LEU A 329 -18.53 28.10 21.16
C LEU A 329 -17.22 28.69 20.65
N GLU A 330 -17.07 30.01 20.82
CA GLU A 330 -15.82 30.69 20.55
C GLU A 330 -14.79 30.39 21.63
N ILE A 331 -13.58 30.14 21.23
CA ILE A 331 -12.45 29.84 22.11
C ILE A 331 -11.22 30.63 21.69
N VAL A 332 -10.32 30.87 22.62
CA VAL A 332 -9.01 31.47 22.34
C VAL A 332 -8.11 30.37 21.77
N THR A 333 -7.53 30.59 20.58
CA THR A 333 -6.57 29.72 19.94
C THR A 333 -5.14 30.12 20.19
N VAL A 334 -4.79 31.38 19.84
CA VAL A 334 -3.45 31.94 20.07
C VAL A 334 -3.51 32.98 21.13
N GLY A 335 -2.55 33.00 22.07
CA GLY A 335 -2.51 33.91 23.20
C GLY A 335 -3.14 33.36 24.49
N ALA A 336 -3.63 32.11 24.46
CA ALA A 336 -4.22 31.45 25.64
C ALA A 336 -3.17 31.13 26.73
N PHE A 337 -1.89 30.97 26.37
CA PHE A 337 -0.84 30.64 27.33
C PHE A 337 -0.55 31.81 28.30
N GLY A 338 -0.71 31.55 29.59
CA GLY A 338 -0.51 32.57 30.64
C GLY A 338 -1.70 33.53 30.85
N LEU A 339 -2.83 33.33 30.15
CA LEU A 339 -4.04 34.12 30.34
C LEU A 339 -4.64 33.84 31.73
N PRO A 340 -4.84 34.81 32.61
CA PRO A 340 -5.61 34.64 33.84
C PRO A 340 -7.09 34.34 33.54
N ASP A 341 -7.78 33.70 34.49
CA ASP A 341 -9.22 33.47 34.36
C ASP A 341 -9.99 34.81 34.34
N ASN A 342 -11.04 34.85 33.53
CA ASN A 342 -11.92 36.02 33.40
C ASN A 342 -11.21 37.30 32.91
N THR A 343 -10.11 37.18 32.17
CA THR A 343 -9.35 38.29 31.60
C THR A 343 -10.08 38.91 30.42
N ARG A 344 -10.02 40.27 30.34
CA ARG A 344 -10.54 41.01 29.18
C ARG A 344 -9.66 40.73 27.95
N ILE A 345 -10.30 40.42 26.82
CA ILE A 345 -9.61 40.10 25.58
C ILE A 345 -10.17 40.93 24.41
N HIS A 346 -9.33 41.15 23.41
CA HIS A 346 -9.79 41.65 22.11
C HIS A 346 -9.27 40.75 20.98
N ALA A 347 -10.13 40.46 20.00
CA ALA A 347 -9.81 39.64 18.87
C ALA A 347 -8.88 40.38 17.90
N ILE A 348 -7.78 39.69 17.50
CA ILE A 348 -6.95 40.10 16.37
C ILE A 348 -7.35 39.29 15.16
N ALA A 349 -7.59 39.94 14.03
CA ALA A 349 -7.80 39.26 12.76
C ALA A 349 -6.46 38.66 12.27
N ARG A 350 -6.50 37.43 11.79
CA ARG A 350 -5.36 36.73 11.16
C ARG A 350 -5.10 37.28 9.77
#